data_d9132403989cf62e4fb4eb4f2ea62fd3
#
_entry.id   d9132403989cf62e4fb4eb4f2ea62fd3
#
_cell.length_a   1.000
_cell.length_b   1.000
_cell.length_c   1.000
_cell.angle_alpha   90.00
_cell.angle_beta   90.00
_cell.angle_gamma   90.00
#
_symmetry.space_group_name_H-M   'P 1'
#
loop_
_entity.id
_entity.type
_entity.pdbx_description
1 polymer ?
#
loop_
_entity_poly.entity_id
_entity_poly.type
_entity_poly.pdbx_seq_one_letter_code
_entity_poly.pdbx_strand_id
1 'polypeptide(L)'
;ALLKELEKNQLLEKFYTTIGTGSSINPLVKVLSQKRGYAIPDGKISRQWFPELVRLLAKGDQNKKRKRTDHSYLALDKKVSSKLTKEGTQVLHAYEDGAYYSFKRAKELGIQCSYELPIAHWATVRRLLAEEAERYPQWEPTLESPREPEEKLFRKEKELRMADRITCPS
;
A
#
# COMPACT_ATOMS: atom_id res chain seq x y z
N ALA A 1 -3.15 13.87 -5.36
CA ALA A 1 -3.64 15.05 -4.61
C ALA A 1 -2.90 15.18 -3.28
N LEU A 2 -3.04 14.22 -2.33
CA LEU A 2 -2.51 14.27 -0.96
C LEU A 2 -1.01 14.61 -0.87
N LEU A 3 -0.14 13.85 -1.56
CA LEU A 3 1.32 14.08 -1.53
C LEU A 3 1.73 15.50 -1.92
N LYS A 4 1.07 16.05 -2.95
CA LYS A 4 1.35 17.43 -3.41
C LYS A 4 0.98 18.47 -2.35
N GLU A 5 -0.16 18.28 -1.69
CA GLU A 5 -0.61 19.20 -0.63
C GLU A 5 0.26 19.09 0.63
N LEU A 6 0.65 17.86 1.02
CA LEU A 6 1.58 17.67 2.14
C LEU A 6 2.94 18.32 1.87
N GLU A 7 3.48 18.19 0.65
CA GLU A 7 4.75 18.82 0.28
C GLU A 7 4.64 20.34 0.25
N LYS A 8 3.57 20.87 -0.36
CA LYS A 8 3.31 22.32 -0.43
C LYS A 8 3.25 22.97 0.96
N ASN A 9 2.67 22.27 1.93
CA ASN A 9 2.54 22.73 3.31
C ASN A 9 3.73 22.31 4.20
N GLN A 10 4.82 21.77 3.62
CA GLN A 10 6.03 21.31 4.34
C GLN A 10 5.75 20.25 5.41
N LEU A 11 4.67 19.48 5.24
CA LEU A 11 4.26 18.40 6.15
C LEU A 11 4.78 17.02 5.71
N LEU A 12 5.34 16.91 4.49
CA LEU A 12 5.87 15.66 3.99
C LEU A 12 7.33 15.48 4.42
N GLU A 13 7.56 14.56 5.34
CA GLU A 13 8.91 14.13 5.75
C GLU A 13 9.52 13.18 4.70
N LYS A 14 8.86 12.06 4.42
CA LYS A 14 9.34 11.03 3.50
C LYS A 14 8.19 10.32 2.82
N PHE A 15 8.37 9.98 1.55
CA PHE A 15 7.46 9.15 0.79
C PHE A 15 8.11 7.82 0.40
N TYR A 16 7.52 6.72 0.83
CA TYR A 16 7.97 5.37 0.52
C TYR A 16 7.11 4.76 -0.58
N THR A 17 7.75 4.22 -1.60
CA THR A 17 7.06 3.59 -2.73
C THR A 17 7.88 2.43 -3.30
N THR A 18 7.25 1.55 -4.04
CA THR A 18 7.96 0.48 -4.76
C THR A 18 8.73 1.07 -5.93
N ILE A 19 8.04 1.76 -6.84
CA ILE A 19 8.63 2.45 -8.01
C ILE A 19 8.01 3.84 -8.14
N GLY A 20 8.82 4.82 -8.49
CA GLY A 20 8.34 6.18 -8.79
C GLY A 20 9.48 7.16 -8.95
N THR A 21 9.19 8.31 -9.56
CA THR A 21 10.15 9.38 -9.78
C THR A 21 9.62 10.69 -9.22
N GLY A 22 10.55 11.49 -8.66
CA GLY A 22 10.26 12.85 -8.25
C GLY A 22 10.40 13.86 -9.40
N SER A 23 10.24 15.14 -9.06
CA SER A 23 10.29 16.25 -10.01
C SER A 23 11.69 16.57 -10.59
N SER A 24 12.77 16.01 -10.01
CA SER A 24 14.15 16.37 -10.38
C SER A 24 14.99 15.15 -10.78
N ILE A 25 14.59 14.40 -11.80
CA ILE A 25 15.33 13.21 -12.22
C ILE A 25 15.86 13.26 -13.65
N ASN A 26 17.03 12.60 -13.82
CA ASN A 26 17.69 12.25 -15.07
C ASN A 26 16.70 11.64 -16.09
N PRO A 27 16.65 12.13 -17.34
CA PRO A 27 15.69 11.74 -18.37
C PRO A 27 15.63 10.23 -18.66
N LEU A 28 16.71 9.47 -18.46
CA LEU A 28 16.75 8.02 -18.67
C LEU A 28 15.86 7.23 -17.69
N VAL A 29 15.77 7.69 -16.42
CA VAL A 29 14.91 7.06 -15.40
C VAL A 29 13.44 7.47 -15.62
N LYS A 30 13.21 8.64 -16.20
CA LYS A 30 11.88 9.15 -16.52
C LYS A 30 11.16 8.27 -17.55
N VAL A 31 11.86 7.67 -18.50
CA VAL A 31 11.29 6.76 -19.51
C VAL A 31 10.77 5.47 -18.88
N LEU A 32 11.48 4.89 -17.90
CA LEU A 32 11.06 3.68 -17.18
C LEU A 32 9.91 3.92 -16.20
N SER A 33 9.67 5.17 -15.80
CA SER A 33 8.69 5.54 -14.79
C SER A 33 7.60 6.48 -15.29
N GLN A 34 7.41 6.64 -16.59
CA GLN A 34 6.48 7.59 -17.23
C GLN A 34 5.05 7.56 -16.66
N LYS A 35 4.62 6.46 -16.04
CA LYS A 35 3.29 6.30 -15.43
C LYS A 35 3.25 6.54 -13.92
N ARG A 36 4.40 6.82 -13.25
CA ARG A 36 4.49 6.93 -11.79
C ARG A 36 5.37 8.11 -11.36
N GLY A 37 5.16 9.27 -11.97
CA GLY A 37 5.77 10.53 -11.57
C GLY A 37 5.02 11.15 -10.39
N TYR A 38 5.76 11.59 -9.37
CA TYR A 38 5.23 12.32 -8.22
C TYR A 38 5.74 13.76 -8.23
N ALA A 39 4.86 14.72 -8.00
CA ALA A 39 5.19 16.14 -7.94
C ALA A 39 5.78 16.53 -6.57
N ILE A 40 6.83 15.82 -6.16
CA ILE A 40 7.60 16.03 -4.92
C ILE A 40 9.09 15.87 -5.20
N PRO A 41 9.99 16.48 -4.39
CA PRO A 41 11.43 16.35 -4.55
C PRO A 41 11.88 14.88 -4.48
N ASP A 42 12.81 14.51 -5.36
CA ASP A 42 13.31 13.13 -5.41
C ASP A 42 14.02 12.69 -4.11
N GLY A 43 14.67 13.62 -3.43
CA GLY A 43 15.31 13.37 -2.12
C GLY A 43 14.35 12.94 -1.01
N LYS A 44 13.06 13.24 -1.14
CA LYS A 44 12.01 12.78 -0.22
C LYS A 44 11.45 11.40 -0.59
N ILE A 45 11.82 10.81 -1.73
CA ILE A 45 11.32 9.52 -2.18
C ILE A 45 12.28 8.39 -1.79
N SER A 46 11.79 7.42 -1.04
CA SER A 46 12.50 6.16 -0.75
C SER A 46 11.86 5.01 -1.52
N ARG A 47 12.64 4.30 -2.32
CA ARG A 47 12.15 3.27 -3.23
C ARG A 47 12.50 1.86 -2.78
N GLN A 48 11.58 0.92 -2.95
CA GLN A 48 11.82 -0.52 -2.78
C GLN A 48 11.59 -1.24 -4.12
N TRP A 49 12.46 -0.96 -5.07
CA TRP A 49 12.27 -1.34 -6.48
C TRP A 49 12.49 -2.82 -6.77
N PHE A 50 13.35 -3.54 -6.03
CA PHE A 50 13.75 -4.90 -6.38
C PHE A 50 12.58 -5.91 -6.35
N PRO A 51 11.77 -6.05 -5.29
CA PRO A 51 10.63 -6.96 -5.30
C PRO A 51 9.60 -6.59 -6.36
N GLU A 52 9.43 -5.31 -6.65
CA GLU A 52 8.52 -4.84 -7.69
C GLU A 52 9.02 -5.16 -9.10
N LEU A 53 10.33 -5.06 -9.34
CA LEU A 53 10.93 -5.48 -10.61
C LEU A 53 10.71 -6.97 -10.85
N VAL A 54 10.96 -7.80 -9.84
CA VAL A 54 10.68 -9.26 -9.89
C VAL A 54 9.20 -9.50 -10.21
N ARG A 55 8.29 -8.76 -9.57
CA ARG A 55 6.85 -8.86 -9.84
C ARG A 55 6.48 -8.52 -11.29
N LEU A 56 7.08 -7.46 -11.84
CA LEU A 56 6.79 -6.96 -13.19
C LEU A 56 7.35 -7.88 -14.28
N LEU A 57 8.55 -8.43 -14.09
CA LEU A 57 9.23 -9.25 -15.09
C LEU A 57 8.77 -10.71 -15.07
N ALA A 58 8.24 -11.20 -13.96
CA ALA A 58 7.91 -12.59 -13.81
C ALA A 58 6.57 -12.94 -14.46
N LYS A 59 6.60 -13.92 -15.36
CA LYS A 59 5.42 -14.56 -15.93
C LYS A 59 4.76 -15.50 -14.91
N GLY A 60 3.47 -15.75 -15.03
CA GLY A 60 2.74 -16.70 -14.19
C GLY A 60 1.23 -16.48 -14.19
N ASP A 61 0.55 -17.44 -13.58
CA ASP A 61 -0.89 -17.38 -13.34
C ASP A 61 -1.30 -16.29 -12.33
N GLN A 62 -2.58 -16.06 -12.17
CA GLN A 62 -3.12 -15.01 -11.28
C GLN A 62 -2.70 -15.23 -9.81
N ASN A 63 -2.64 -16.50 -9.34
CA ASN A 63 -2.26 -16.78 -7.96
C ASN A 63 -0.79 -16.41 -7.69
N LYS A 64 0.10 -16.71 -8.63
CA LYS A 64 1.52 -16.33 -8.53
C LYS A 64 1.69 -14.81 -8.60
N LYS A 65 0.91 -14.12 -9.45
CA LYS A 65 0.91 -12.65 -9.52
C LYS A 65 0.46 -12.02 -8.19
N ARG A 66 -0.63 -12.52 -7.59
CA ARG A 66 -1.13 -12.05 -6.28
C ARG A 66 -0.09 -12.23 -5.17
N LYS A 67 0.53 -13.42 -5.06
CA LYS A 67 1.60 -13.68 -4.07
C LYS A 67 2.80 -12.73 -4.22
N ARG A 68 3.21 -12.43 -5.46
CA ARG A 68 4.30 -11.48 -5.71
C ARG A 68 3.92 -10.05 -5.36
N THR A 69 2.68 -9.66 -5.61
CA THR A 69 2.17 -8.34 -5.23
C THR A 69 2.17 -8.20 -3.71
N ASP A 70 1.66 -9.18 -2.98
CA ASP A 70 1.69 -9.20 -1.51
C ASP A 70 3.12 -9.15 -0.98
N HIS A 71 4.03 -9.93 -1.57
CA HIS A 71 5.46 -9.90 -1.21
C HIS A 71 6.09 -8.52 -1.43
N SER A 72 5.76 -7.84 -2.52
CA SER A 72 6.27 -6.50 -2.82
C SER A 72 5.80 -5.48 -1.79
N TYR A 73 4.54 -5.53 -1.38
CA TYR A 73 3.98 -4.65 -0.35
C TYR A 73 4.58 -4.94 1.03
N LEU A 74 4.70 -6.20 1.40
CA LEU A 74 5.36 -6.58 2.66
C LEU A 74 6.83 -6.16 2.72
N ALA A 75 7.56 -6.26 1.61
CA ALA A 75 8.94 -5.81 1.55
C ALA A 75 9.06 -4.29 1.72
N LEU A 76 8.13 -3.53 1.13
CA LEU A 76 8.04 -2.09 1.33
C LEU A 76 7.73 -1.75 2.78
N ASP A 77 6.71 -2.37 3.38
CA ASP A 77 6.29 -2.15 4.76
C ASP A 77 7.42 -2.45 5.76
N LYS A 78 8.13 -3.57 5.59
CA LYS A 78 9.33 -3.89 6.39
C LYS A 78 10.44 -2.85 6.24
N LYS A 79 10.65 -2.33 5.04
CA LYS A 79 11.61 -1.25 4.82
C LYS A 79 11.20 0.03 5.54
N VAL A 80 9.93 0.42 5.47
CA VAL A 80 9.40 1.57 6.22
C VAL A 80 9.61 1.36 7.71
N SER A 81 9.21 0.21 8.25
CA SER A 81 9.41 -0.16 9.66
C SER A 81 10.85 0.00 10.10
N SER A 82 11.82 -0.47 9.30
CA SER A 82 13.25 -0.39 9.63
C SER A 82 13.86 1.01 9.56
N LYS A 83 13.20 1.94 8.85
CA LYS A 83 13.69 3.32 8.66
C LYS A 83 12.93 4.34 9.52
N LEU A 84 11.84 3.91 10.15
CA LEU A 84 11.01 4.79 10.94
C LEU A 84 11.71 5.16 12.26
N THR A 85 11.85 6.46 12.50
CA THR A 85 12.38 7.04 13.73
C THR A 85 11.35 7.98 14.33
N LYS A 86 11.44 8.25 15.63
CA LYS A 86 10.55 9.19 16.32
C LYS A 86 10.84 10.65 15.92
N GLU A 87 12.09 10.93 15.58
CA GLU A 87 12.53 12.29 15.24
C GLU A 87 11.92 12.72 13.90
N GLY A 88 11.19 13.84 13.90
CA GLY A 88 10.57 14.42 12.72
C GLY A 88 9.26 13.79 12.26
N THR A 89 8.95 12.56 12.68
CA THR A 89 7.74 11.86 12.23
C THR A 89 6.64 11.91 13.29
N GLN A 90 5.54 12.58 13.00
CA GLN A 90 4.36 12.65 13.89
C GLN A 90 3.26 11.68 13.45
N VAL A 91 3.09 11.49 12.15
CA VAL A 91 2.04 10.66 11.56
C VAL A 91 2.65 9.75 10.48
N LEU A 92 2.32 8.48 10.54
CA LEU A 92 2.55 7.53 9.48
C LEU A 92 1.23 7.25 8.75
N HIS A 93 1.16 7.62 7.46
CA HIS A 93 0.03 7.32 6.60
C HIS A 93 0.35 6.14 5.68
N ALA A 94 -0.48 5.11 5.69
CA ALA A 94 -0.28 3.91 4.89
C ALA A 94 -1.59 3.36 4.33
N TYR A 95 -1.47 2.62 3.22
CA TYR A 95 -2.58 1.94 2.56
C TYR A 95 -2.75 0.50 3.07
N GLU A 96 -3.94 -0.02 2.91
CA GLU A 96 -4.27 -1.44 3.13
C GLU A 96 -3.23 -2.37 2.47
N ASP A 97 -2.93 -3.50 3.11
CA ASP A 97 -1.95 -4.52 2.71
C ASP A 97 -0.46 -4.14 2.90
N GLY A 98 -0.15 -2.94 3.34
CA GLY A 98 1.24 -2.46 3.45
C GLY A 98 1.53 -1.65 4.71
N ALA A 99 0.87 -1.95 5.84
CA ALA A 99 0.95 -1.17 7.06
C ALA A 99 1.30 -1.98 8.33
N TYR A 100 1.32 -3.30 8.29
CA TYR A 100 1.43 -4.13 9.49
C TYR A 100 2.72 -3.90 10.28
N TYR A 101 3.88 -4.01 9.64
CA TYR A 101 5.17 -3.87 10.31
C TYR A 101 5.48 -2.41 10.67
N SER A 102 5.16 -1.51 9.77
CA SER A 102 5.38 -0.07 9.98
C SER A 102 4.46 0.50 11.05
N PHE A 103 3.19 0.10 11.12
CA PHE A 103 2.28 0.50 12.19
C PHE A 103 2.70 -0.07 13.53
N LYS A 104 3.12 -1.35 13.58
CA LYS A 104 3.67 -1.92 14.81
C LYS A 104 4.84 -1.08 15.32
N ARG A 105 5.77 -0.72 14.45
CA ARG A 105 6.92 0.14 14.80
C ARG A 105 6.49 1.56 15.18
N ALA A 106 5.53 2.14 14.47
CA ALA A 106 4.98 3.46 14.78
C ALA A 106 4.38 3.52 16.19
N LYS A 107 3.62 2.50 16.59
CA LYS A 107 3.07 2.39 17.95
C LYS A 107 4.16 2.32 19.03
N GLU A 108 5.23 1.55 18.80
CA GLU A 108 6.39 1.50 19.71
C GLU A 108 7.06 2.87 19.89
N LEU A 109 7.04 3.70 18.84
CA LEU A 109 7.64 5.03 18.81
C LEU A 109 6.67 6.16 19.25
N GLY A 110 5.40 5.85 19.49
CA GLY A 110 4.37 6.86 19.80
C GLY A 110 4.00 7.74 18.61
N ILE A 111 4.10 7.21 17.39
CA ILE A 111 3.72 7.86 16.13
C ILE A 111 2.26 7.50 15.81
N GLN A 112 1.46 8.49 15.41
CA GLN A 112 0.08 8.27 15.01
C GLN A 112 -0.01 7.50 13.68
N CYS A 113 -0.92 6.53 13.60
CA CYS A 113 -1.15 5.69 12.43
C CYS A 113 -2.43 6.14 11.69
N SER A 114 -2.28 6.60 10.46
CA SER A 114 -3.38 6.92 9.55
C SER A 114 -3.48 5.87 8.46
N TYR A 115 -4.62 5.21 8.35
CA TYR A 115 -4.86 4.08 7.45
C TYR A 115 -5.81 4.46 6.33
N GLU A 116 -5.41 4.22 5.10
CA GLU A 116 -6.26 4.37 3.92
C GLU A 116 -6.88 3.02 3.57
N LEU A 117 -8.20 2.92 3.69
CA LEU A 117 -8.98 1.77 3.27
C LEU A 117 -9.70 2.11 1.95
N PRO A 118 -9.10 1.79 0.79
CA PRO A 118 -9.58 2.27 -0.51
C PRO A 118 -10.84 1.55 -1.01
N ILE A 119 -11.18 0.44 -0.39
CA ILE A 119 -12.38 -0.38 -0.71
C ILE A 119 -13.11 -0.73 0.59
N ALA A 120 -14.30 -1.31 0.47
CA ALA A 120 -15.02 -1.82 1.65
C ALA A 120 -14.19 -2.90 2.38
N HIS A 121 -14.38 -2.99 3.69
CA HIS A 121 -13.74 -4.01 4.53
C HIS A 121 -13.90 -5.41 3.94
N TRP A 122 -12.85 -6.21 3.95
CA TRP A 122 -12.79 -7.53 3.31
C TRP A 122 -13.96 -8.46 3.67
N ALA A 123 -14.42 -8.45 4.93
CA ALA A 123 -15.55 -9.28 5.35
C ALA A 123 -16.86 -8.81 4.70
N THR A 124 -17.06 -7.51 4.55
CA THR A 124 -18.22 -6.93 3.84
C THR A 124 -18.18 -7.29 2.36
N VAL A 125 -17.00 -7.14 1.72
CA VAL A 125 -16.83 -7.52 0.30
C VAL A 125 -17.14 -9.01 0.11
N ARG A 126 -16.60 -9.88 0.97
CA ARG A 126 -16.85 -11.34 0.90
C ARG A 126 -18.34 -11.66 1.01
N ARG A 127 -19.05 -11.03 1.95
CA ARG A 127 -20.49 -11.24 2.14
C ARG A 127 -21.27 -10.76 0.91
N LEU A 128 -21.02 -9.56 0.42
CA LEU A 128 -21.72 -9.01 -0.76
C LEU A 128 -21.48 -9.86 -2.01
N LEU A 129 -20.25 -10.30 -2.25
CA LEU A 129 -19.94 -11.15 -3.39
C LEU A 129 -20.58 -12.55 -3.28
N ALA A 130 -20.69 -13.10 -2.07
CA ALA A 130 -21.43 -14.36 -1.85
C ALA A 130 -22.93 -14.17 -2.16
N GLU A 131 -23.55 -13.11 -1.67
CA GLU A 131 -24.94 -12.78 -1.95
C GLU A 131 -25.19 -12.58 -3.46
N GLU A 132 -24.26 -11.93 -4.18
CA GLU A 132 -24.35 -11.77 -5.62
C GLU A 132 -24.16 -13.10 -6.39
N ALA A 133 -23.25 -13.96 -5.95
CA ALA A 133 -23.07 -15.28 -6.55
C ALA A 133 -24.30 -16.17 -6.40
N GLU A 134 -24.99 -16.12 -5.25
CA GLU A 134 -26.24 -16.82 -5.04
C GLU A 134 -27.38 -16.26 -5.91
N ARG A 135 -27.46 -14.93 -6.05
CA ARG A 135 -28.49 -14.25 -6.84
C ARG A 135 -28.30 -14.43 -8.35
N TYR A 136 -27.04 -14.46 -8.80
CA TYR A 136 -26.66 -14.55 -10.21
C TYR A 136 -25.58 -15.61 -10.46
N PRO A 137 -25.90 -16.91 -10.36
CA PRO A 137 -24.91 -17.99 -10.49
C PRO A 137 -24.12 -17.97 -11.82
N GLN A 138 -24.73 -17.49 -12.89
CA GLN A 138 -24.11 -17.39 -14.22
C GLN A 138 -22.98 -16.36 -14.25
N TRP A 139 -22.93 -15.41 -13.31
CA TRP A 139 -21.92 -14.37 -13.20
C TRP A 139 -20.81 -14.70 -12.18
N GLU A 140 -21.02 -15.75 -11.36
CA GLU A 140 -20.07 -16.16 -10.31
C GLU A 140 -18.62 -16.29 -10.82
N PRO A 141 -18.33 -16.83 -12.03
CA PRO A 141 -16.96 -16.88 -12.55
C PRO A 141 -16.32 -15.52 -12.82
N THR A 142 -17.11 -14.45 -12.95
CA THR A 142 -16.64 -13.08 -13.18
C THR A 142 -16.44 -12.32 -11.88
N LEU A 143 -17.05 -12.78 -10.79
CA LEU A 143 -16.87 -12.20 -9.47
C LEU A 143 -15.44 -12.54 -9.01
N GLU A 144 -14.58 -11.55 -9.02
CA GLU A 144 -13.28 -11.66 -8.39
C GLU A 144 -13.47 -11.77 -6.86
N SER A 145 -13.92 -12.95 -6.39
CA SER A 145 -13.88 -13.22 -4.97
C SER A 145 -12.41 -13.21 -4.55
N PRO A 146 -12.01 -12.27 -3.71
CA PRO A 146 -10.67 -12.29 -3.16
C PRO A 146 -10.59 -13.47 -2.20
N ARG A 147 -10.22 -14.64 -2.71
CA ARG A 147 -9.76 -15.77 -1.90
C ARG A 147 -8.38 -15.41 -1.36
N GLU A 148 -8.37 -14.38 -0.53
CA GLU A 148 -7.16 -13.96 0.15
C GLU A 148 -6.82 -15.01 1.22
N PRO A 149 -5.53 -15.36 1.35
CA PRO A 149 -5.09 -16.28 2.41
C PRO A 149 -5.46 -15.73 3.80
N GLU A 150 -5.83 -16.62 4.72
CA GLU A 150 -6.17 -16.26 6.11
C GLU A 150 -5.09 -15.42 6.79
N GLU A 151 -3.82 -15.70 6.52
CA GLU A 151 -2.68 -14.93 7.02
C GLU A 151 -2.74 -13.45 6.56
N LYS A 152 -3.15 -13.21 5.31
CA LYS A 152 -3.31 -11.85 4.78
C LYS A 152 -4.48 -11.14 5.45
N LEU A 153 -5.62 -11.82 5.61
CA LEU A 153 -6.79 -11.28 6.31
C LEU A 153 -6.47 -10.94 7.77
N PHE A 154 -5.71 -11.81 8.44
CA PHE A 154 -5.23 -11.53 9.80
C PHE A 154 -4.36 -10.25 9.85
N ARG A 155 -3.46 -10.04 8.88
CA ARG A 155 -2.67 -8.80 8.80
C ARG A 155 -3.56 -7.57 8.62
N LYS A 156 -4.50 -7.61 7.68
CA LYS A 156 -5.48 -6.50 7.45
C LYS A 156 -6.22 -6.12 8.73
N GLU A 157 -6.69 -7.12 9.47
CA GLU A 157 -7.38 -6.89 10.74
C GLU A 157 -6.46 -6.24 11.78
N LYS A 158 -5.18 -6.65 11.83
CA LYS A 158 -4.19 -6.04 12.72
C LYS A 158 -3.83 -4.62 12.32
N GLU A 159 -3.73 -4.33 11.02
CA GLU A 159 -3.51 -2.98 10.49
C GLU A 159 -4.63 -2.04 10.93
N LEU A 160 -5.89 -2.44 10.72
CA LEU A 160 -7.07 -1.68 11.15
C LEU A 160 -7.09 -1.41 12.66
N ARG A 161 -6.77 -2.42 13.49
CA ARG A 161 -6.75 -2.27 14.95
C ARG A 161 -5.63 -1.35 15.46
N MET A 162 -4.53 -1.22 14.71
CA MET A 162 -3.44 -0.32 15.06
C MET A 162 -3.66 1.12 14.57
N ALA A 163 -4.60 1.34 13.64
CA ALA A 163 -4.90 2.66 13.11
C ALA A 163 -5.55 3.56 14.16
N ASP A 164 -5.05 4.79 14.29
CA ASP A 164 -5.68 5.86 15.09
C ASP A 164 -6.73 6.60 14.26
N ARG A 165 -6.57 6.61 12.93
CA ARG A 165 -7.49 7.18 11.97
C ARG A 165 -7.63 6.28 10.76
N ILE A 166 -8.86 6.08 10.29
CA ILE A 166 -9.16 5.36 9.06
C ILE A 166 -9.83 6.33 8.09
N THR A 167 -9.33 6.36 6.85
CA THR A 167 -9.89 7.15 5.75
C THR A 167 -10.48 6.19 4.73
N CYS A 168 -11.75 6.38 4.38
CA CYS A 168 -12.47 5.61 3.37
C CYS A 168 -12.96 6.55 2.27
N PRO A 169 -13.05 6.10 1.00
CA PRO A 169 -13.76 6.86 -0.02
C PRO A 169 -15.25 6.97 0.34
N SER A 170 -15.83 8.13 0.07
CA SER A 170 -17.25 8.43 0.23
C SER A 170 -18.04 7.98 -0.99
#